data_64ec242bae3de1f2320b6f3f8a542217
#
_entry.id   64ec242bae3de1f2320b6f3f8a542217
#
_cell.length_a   1.000
_cell.length_b   1.000
_cell.length_c   1.000
_cell.angle_alpha   90.00
_cell.angle_beta   90.00
_cell.angle_gamma   90.00
#
_symmetry.space_group_name_H-M   'P 1'
#
loop_
_entity.id
_entity.type
_entity.pdbx_description
1 polymer ?
#
loop_
_entity_poly.entity_id
_entity_poly.type
_entity_poly.pdbx_seq_one_letter_code
_entity_poly.pdbx_strand_id
1 'polypeptide(L)'
;VAVIDDDEIADPLWLEALCTAAERYGVDIVGGPQVPVFARTEHGRWAAHPVFAPPYRDSGPVPALYSSGNLLIARRVLDAMERPFLDPKFNFMGGGDSDFLSRARQRGFRLGWAAEAIVRETVPARRVEQDWIRARSLRNGVISTLVEKKKRAGTPFAGAKVFLKSLALLAAVPLRGLARLAKTGSLS
;
A
#
# COMPACT_ATOMS: atom_id res chain seq x y z
N VAL A 1 -11.30 3.17 -14.49
CA VAL A 1 -11.04 4.46 -13.83
C VAL A 1 -9.60 4.46 -13.34
N ALA A 2 -8.80 5.44 -13.75
CA ALA A 2 -7.46 5.65 -13.21
C ALA A 2 -7.50 6.69 -12.09
N VAL A 3 -6.72 6.50 -11.04
CA VAL A 3 -6.65 7.33 -9.84
C VAL A 3 -5.20 7.67 -9.57
N ILE A 4 -4.95 8.96 -9.32
CA ILE A 4 -3.66 9.52 -8.92
C ILE A 4 -3.92 10.58 -7.84
N ASP A 5 -3.04 10.74 -6.86
CA ASP A 5 -3.16 11.78 -5.85
C ASP A 5 -2.77 13.16 -6.43
N ASP A 6 -3.25 14.24 -5.84
CA ASP A 6 -3.09 15.61 -6.33
C ASP A 6 -1.67 16.18 -6.14
N ASP A 7 -0.85 15.55 -5.31
CA ASP A 7 0.57 15.86 -5.09
C ASP A 7 1.54 14.94 -5.87
N GLU A 8 1.02 14.18 -6.85
CA GLU A 8 1.77 13.25 -7.66
C GLU A 8 1.87 13.66 -9.12
N ILE A 9 2.92 13.23 -9.79
CA ILE A 9 3.17 13.44 -11.22
C ILE A 9 3.36 12.09 -11.89
N ALA A 10 2.50 11.76 -12.85
CA ALA A 10 2.59 10.54 -13.64
C ALA A 10 3.70 10.63 -14.70
N ASP A 11 4.44 9.54 -14.89
CA ASP A 11 5.34 9.40 -16.03
C ASP A 11 4.53 9.28 -17.35
N PRO A 12 5.08 9.64 -18.51
CA PRO A 12 4.33 9.74 -19.77
C PRO A 12 3.59 8.46 -20.19
N LEU A 13 4.13 7.28 -19.89
CA LEU A 13 3.54 5.97 -20.23
C LEU A 13 2.79 5.32 -19.07
N TRP A 14 2.54 6.07 -18.01
CA TRP A 14 1.90 5.58 -16.78
C TRP A 14 0.56 4.85 -17.04
N LEU A 15 -0.34 5.48 -17.77
CA LEU A 15 -1.67 4.91 -18.02
C LEU A 15 -1.59 3.69 -18.94
N GLU A 16 -0.73 3.72 -19.95
CA GLU A 16 -0.48 2.60 -20.85
C GLU A 16 0.07 1.39 -20.08
N ALA A 17 1.02 1.60 -19.19
CA ALA A 17 1.58 0.55 -18.35
C ALA A 17 0.53 -0.10 -17.43
N LEU A 18 -0.36 0.70 -16.82
CA LEU A 18 -1.47 0.18 -16.02
C LEU A 18 -2.45 -0.65 -16.86
N CYS A 19 -2.85 -0.16 -18.04
CA CYS A 19 -3.76 -0.86 -18.93
C CYS A 19 -3.14 -2.17 -19.44
N THR A 20 -1.89 -2.11 -19.91
CA THR A 20 -1.16 -3.30 -20.38
C THR A 20 -1.05 -4.37 -19.29
N ALA A 21 -0.74 -3.98 -18.05
CA ALA A 21 -0.69 -4.92 -16.94
C ALA A 21 -2.07 -5.51 -16.62
N ALA A 22 -3.15 -4.72 -16.66
CA ALA A 22 -4.51 -5.19 -16.46
C ALA A 22 -4.89 -6.27 -17.46
N GLU A 23 -4.62 -6.04 -18.74
CA GLU A 23 -4.89 -6.97 -19.84
C GLU A 23 -4.01 -8.21 -19.77
N ARG A 24 -2.69 -8.02 -19.67
CA ARG A 24 -1.70 -9.11 -19.67
C ARG A 24 -1.91 -10.10 -18.55
N TYR A 25 -2.23 -9.64 -17.35
CA TYR A 25 -2.41 -10.49 -16.16
C TYR A 25 -3.87 -10.81 -15.89
N GLY A 26 -4.79 -10.23 -16.64
CA GLY A 26 -6.23 -10.42 -16.50
C GLY A 26 -6.73 -10.03 -15.12
N VAL A 27 -6.26 -8.92 -14.56
CA VAL A 27 -6.60 -8.44 -13.21
C VAL A 27 -7.60 -7.28 -13.24
N ASP A 28 -8.30 -7.05 -12.15
CA ASP A 28 -9.39 -6.08 -12.06
C ASP A 28 -8.94 -4.73 -11.50
N ILE A 29 -7.91 -4.75 -10.68
CA ILE A 29 -7.32 -3.56 -10.08
C ILE A 29 -5.80 -3.68 -10.22
N VAL A 30 -5.16 -2.65 -10.75
CA VAL A 30 -3.71 -2.58 -10.91
C VAL A 30 -3.19 -1.41 -10.11
N GLY A 31 -2.16 -1.65 -9.28
CA GLY A 31 -1.39 -0.59 -8.64
C GLY A 31 -0.04 -0.41 -9.31
N GLY A 32 0.57 0.75 -9.12
CA GLY A 32 1.93 1.05 -9.56
C GLY A 32 2.74 1.73 -8.46
N PRO A 33 4.08 1.89 -8.65
CA PRO A 33 4.95 2.51 -7.67
C PRO A 33 4.70 4.01 -7.54
N GLN A 34 4.68 4.49 -6.28
CA GLN A 34 4.80 5.89 -5.92
C GLN A 34 6.26 6.12 -5.55
N VAL A 35 7.02 6.76 -6.45
CA VAL A 35 8.46 6.98 -6.28
C VAL A 35 8.68 8.33 -5.58
N PRO A 36 9.31 8.33 -4.39
CA PRO A 36 9.51 9.55 -3.64
C PRO A 36 10.53 10.47 -4.32
N VAL A 37 10.16 11.74 -4.48
CA VAL A 37 11.05 12.83 -4.88
C VAL A 37 11.29 13.69 -3.64
N PHE A 38 12.45 13.52 -3.01
CA PHE A 38 12.78 14.22 -1.78
C PHE A 38 13.21 15.67 -2.05
N ALA A 39 12.78 16.58 -1.18
CA ALA A 39 13.14 18.00 -1.27
C ALA A 39 14.68 18.28 -1.16
N ARG A 40 15.44 17.31 -0.61
CA ARG A 40 16.90 17.38 -0.49
C ARG A 40 17.53 16.07 -0.93
N THR A 41 18.62 16.13 -1.68
CA THR A 41 19.33 14.94 -2.22
C THR A 41 19.84 14.00 -1.11
N GLU A 42 20.28 14.55 0.03
CA GLU A 42 20.72 13.79 1.20
C GLU A 42 19.63 12.87 1.79
N HIS A 43 18.35 13.19 1.53
CA HIS A 43 17.22 12.37 1.97
C HIS A 43 16.99 11.14 1.07
N GLY A 44 17.68 11.01 -0.05
CA GLY A 44 17.55 9.87 -0.98
C GLY A 44 17.75 8.50 -0.31
N ARG A 45 18.54 8.44 0.77
CA ARG A 45 18.70 7.22 1.60
C ARG A 45 17.38 6.64 2.13
N TRP A 46 16.35 7.48 2.30
CA TRP A 46 15.04 7.07 2.79
C TRP A 46 14.20 6.34 1.76
N ALA A 47 14.55 6.40 0.46
CA ALA A 47 13.79 5.72 -0.60
C ALA A 47 13.65 4.21 -0.37
N ALA A 48 14.62 3.58 0.28
CA ALA A 48 14.57 2.16 0.64
C ALA A 48 13.78 1.86 1.95
N HIS A 49 13.35 2.90 2.67
CA HIS A 49 12.58 2.71 3.89
C HIS A 49 11.16 2.23 3.58
N PRO A 50 10.57 1.27 4.35
CA PRO A 50 9.24 0.70 4.05
C PRO A 50 8.08 1.69 4.00
N VAL A 51 8.24 2.89 4.53
CA VAL A 51 7.26 3.97 4.45
C VAL A 51 7.21 4.58 3.04
N PHE A 52 8.31 4.51 2.28
CA PHE A 52 8.47 5.12 0.96
C PHE A 52 8.70 4.10 -0.16
N ALA A 53 9.28 2.94 0.18
CA ALA A 53 9.57 1.92 -0.82
C ALA A 53 8.29 1.27 -1.36
N PRO A 54 8.18 1.04 -2.67
CA PRO A 54 7.06 0.31 -3.26
C PRO A 54 7.03 -1.12 -2.71
N PRO A 55 5.81 -1.69 -2.51
CA PRO A 55 5.65 -3.02 -1.90
C PRO A 55 6.12 -4.17 -2.80
N TYR A 56 6.17 -3.95 -4.11
CA TYR A 56 6.56 -4.95 -5.11
C TYR A 56 7.59 -4.36 -6.07
N ARG A 57 8.46 -5.22 -6.61
CA ARG A 57 9.49 -4.84 -7.59
C ARG A 57 9.09 -5.19 -9.01
N ASP A 58 8.43 -6.33 -9.19
CA ASP A 58 8.13 -6.90 -10.51
C ASP A 58 6.64 -6.80 -10.80
N SER A 59 6.31 -6.62 -12.08
CA SER A 59 4.94 -6.58 -12.57
C SER A 59 4.30 -7.97 -12.56
N GLY A 60 3.03 -8.06 -12.13
CA GLY A 60 2.30 -9.32 -12.07
C GLY A 60 1.11 -9.31 -11.10
N PRO A 61 0.41 -10.43 -10.95
CA PRO A 61 -0.64 -10.61 -9.96
C PRO A 61 -0.07 -10.49 -8.53
N VAL A 62 -0.78 -9.76 -7.66
CA VAL A 62 -0.33 -9.53 -6.28
C VAL A 62 -1.40 -9.89 -5.25
N PRO A 63 -0.99 -10.27 -4.02
CA PRO A 63 -1.93 -10.65 -2.98
C PRO A 63 -2.63 -9.45 -2.32
N ALA A 64 -2.11 -8.24 -2.41
CA ALA A 64 -2.69 -7.04 -1.79
C ALA A 64 -2.18 -5.77 -2.45
N LEU A 65 -2.99 -4.71 -2.39
CA LEU A 65 -2.60 -3.33 -2.67
C LEU A 65 -2.93 -2.49 -1.43
N TYR A 66 -2.25 -1.37 -1.23
CA TYR A 66 -2.28 -0.63 0.04
C TYR A 66 -2.55 0.86 -0.10
N SER A 67 -2.49 1.42 -1.31
CA SER A 67 -2.66 2.85 -1.61
C SER A 67 -3.56 3.05 -2.80
N SER A 68 -4.28 4.15 -2.83
CA SER A 68 -5.08 4.62 -3.96
C SER A 68 -4.37 5.64 -4.86
N GLY A 69 -3.21 6.15 -4.45
CA GLY A 69 -2.52 7.22 -5.17
C GLY A 69 -1.99 6.82 -6.56
N ASN A 70 -1.92 5.53 -6.85
CA ASN A 70 -1.54 5.03 -8.18
C ASN A 70 -2.31 3.75 -8.48
N LEU A 71 -3.53 3.88 -9.03
CA LEU A 71 -4.41 2.74 -9.33
C LEU A 71 -5.10 2.85 -10.69
N LEU A 72 -5.31 1.71 -11.32
CA LEU A 72 -6.33 1.49 -12.34
C LEU A 72 -7.38 0.53 -11.79
N ILE A 73 -8.66 0.92 -11.84
CA ILE A 73 -9.79 0.14 -11.34
C ILE A 73 -10.75 -0.15 -12.49
N ALA A 74 -10.99 -1.40 -12.79
CA ALA A 74 -12.00 -1.80 -13.79
C ALA A 74 -13.40 -1.33 -13.36
N ARG A 75 -14.21 -0.86 -14.30
CA ARG A 75 -15.55 -0.33 -14.02
C ARG A 75 -16.42 -1.32 -13.27
N ARG A 76 -16.35 -2.62 -13.62
CA ARG A 76 -17.09 -3.71 -12.97
C ARG A 76 -16.83 -3.82 -11.47
N VAL A 77 -15.63 -3.42 -10.99
CA VAL A 77 -15.33 -3.38 -9.55
C VAL A 77 -16.19 -2.32 -8.88
N LEU A 78 -16.18 -1.09 -9.41
CA LEU A 78 -16.96 0.01 -8.86
C LEU A 78 -18.46 -0.25 -8.88
N ASP A 79 -18.95 -0.90 -9.95
CA ASP A 79 -20.38 -1.24 -10.09
C ASP A 79 -20.80 -2.32 -9.08
N ALA A 80 -19.89 -3.20 -8.67
CA ALA A 80 -20.14 -4.26 -7.69
C ALA A 80 -19.91 -3.84 -6.22
N MET A 81 -19.25 -2.69 -5.98
CA MET A 81 -18.96 -2.22 -4.63
C MET A 81 -20.05 -1.29 -4.10
N GLU A 82 -20.35 -1.45 -2.80
CA GLU A 82 -21.30 -0.57 -2.10
C GLU A 82 -20.77 0.85 -1.95
N ARG A 83 -21.67 1.82 -2.06
CA ARG A 83 -21.36 3.23 -1.80
C ARG A 83 -21.69 3.60 -0.35
N PRO A 84 -20.92 4.49 0.28
CA PRO A 84 -19.70 5.11 -0.23
C PRO A 84 -18.56 4.08 -0.37
N PHE A 85 -17.74 4.21 -1.43
CA PHE A 85 -16.63 3.28 -1.69
C PHE A 85 -15.62 3.21 -0.54
N LEU A 86 -15.34 4.36 0.08
CA LEU A 86 -14.48 4.46 1.26
C LEU A 86 -15.36 4.50 2.51
N ASP A 87 -15.09 3.62 3.47
CA ASP A 87 -15.83 3.58 4.75
C ASP A 87 -15.53 4.85 5.57
N PRO A 88 -16.55 5.66 5.92
CA PRO A 88 -16.38 6.90 6.69
C PRO A 88 -15.62 6.74 8.02
N LYS A 89 -15.58 5.54 8.58
CA LYS A 89 -14.79 5.24 9.80
C LYS A 89 -13.31 5.51 9.63
N PHE A 90 -12.82 5.55 8.40
CA PHE A 90 -11.42 5.81 8.09
C PHE A 90 -11.11 7.28 7.76
N ASN A 91 -12.10 8.19 7.69
CA ASN A 91 -11.92 9.58 7.23
C ASN A 91 -10.83 10.36 7.98
N PHE A 92 -10.70 10.16 9.30
CA PHE A 92 -9.72 10.90 10.12
C PHE A 92 -8.46 10.09 10.44
N MET A 93 -8.48 8.80 10.16
CA MET A 93 -7.41 7.86 10.50
C MET A 93 -6.56 7.50 9.28
N GLY A 94 -7.14 7.60 8.09
CA GLY A 94 -6.61 7.05 6.85
C GLY A 94 -6.83 5.54 6.75
N GLY A 95 -6.54 4.95 5.58
CA GLY A 95 -6.67 3.51 5.32
C GLY A 95 -8.00 3.10 4.69
N GLY A 96 -8.85 4.06 4.29
CA GLY A 96 -10.06 3.78 3.53
C GLY A 96 -9.79 3.09 2.20
N ASP A 97 -8.68 3.43 1.57
CA ASP A 97 -8.13 2.78 0.38
C ASP A 97 -7.76 1.31 0.64
N SER A 98 -7.01 1.05 1.68
CA SER A 98 -6.64 -0.32 2.09
C SER A 98 -7.87 -1.16 2.44
N ASP A 99 -8.88 -0.57 3.09
CA ASP A 99 -10.16 -1.24 3.35
C ASP A 99 -10.92 -1.55 2.06
N PHE A 100 -11.05 -0.57 1.15
CA PHE A 100 -11.69 -0.76 -0.15
C PHE A 100 -11.04 -1.90 -0.95
N LEU A 101 -9.72 -1.87 -1.09
CA LEU A 101 -8.95 -2.88 -1.81
C LEU A 101 -9.07 -4.26 -1.17
N SER A 102 -9.10 -4.33 0.17
CA SER A 102 -9.35 -5.57 0.91
C SER A 102 -10.74 -6.13 0.65
N ARG A 103 -11.78 -5.29 0.64
CA ARG A 103 -13.17 -5.69 0.34
C ARG A 103 -13.34 -6.13 -1.12
N ALA A 104 -12.73 -5.42 -2.06
CA ALA A 104 -12.74 -5.81 -3.46
C ALA A 104 -12.14 -7.21 -3.65
N ARG A 105 -10.98 -7.47 -3.03
CA ARG A 105 -10.37 -8.80 -3.05
C ARG A 105 -11.23 -9.89 -2.43
N GLN A 106 -11.92 -9.62 -1.31
CA GLN A 106 -12.82 -10.58 -0.66
C GLN A 106 -14.02 -10.94 -1.55
N ARG A 107 -14.41 -10.03 -2.45
CA ARG A 107 -15.45 -10.27 -3.48
C ARG A 107 -14.92 -11.02 -4.71
N GLY A 108 -13.63 -11.43 -4.70
CA GLY A 108 -13.05 -12.24 -5.75
C GLY A 108 -12.35 -11.44 -6.86
N PHE A 109 -12.28 -10.10 -6.76
CA PHE A 109 -11.55 -9.30 -7.73
C PHE A 109 -10.04 -9.53 -7.60
N ARG A 110 -9.37 -9.65 -8.75
CA ARG A 110 -7.95 -9.92 -8.86
C ARG A 110 -7.16 -8.62 -8.85
N LEU A 111 -6.06 -8.62 -8.10
CA LEU A 111 -5.17 -7.48 -7.95
C LEU A 111 -3.87 -7.73 -8.70
N GLY A 112 -3.32 -6.70 -9.33
CA GLY A 112 -2.06 -6.72 -10.04
C GLY A 112 -1.18 -5.52 -9.70
N TRP A 113 0.07 -5.61 -10.11
CA TRP A 113 1.08 -4.57 -10.00
C TRP A 113 1.71 -4.32 -11.36
N ALA A 114 1.92 -3.06 -11.69
CA ALA A 114 2.64 -2.60 -12.87
C ALA A 114 3.86 -1.79 -12.40
N ALA A 115 5.04 -2.41 -12.39
CA ALA A 115 6.27 -1.77 -11.91
C ALA A 115 6.69 -0.57 -12.80
N GLU A 116 6.27 -0.57 -14.04
CA GLU A 116 6.53 0.46 -15.05
C GLU A 116 5.57 1.66 -14.96
N ALA A 117 4.45 1.50 -14.24
CA ALA A 117 3.44 2.56 -14.07
C ALA A 117 3.86 3.53 -12.96
N ILE A 118 4.88 4.33 -13.21
CA ILE A 118 5.51 5.19 -12.21
C ILE A 118 4.72 6.48 -12.03
N VAL A 119 4.43 6.82 -10.76
CA VAL A 119 4.11 8.19 -10.35
C VAL A 119 5.17 8.70 -9.38
N ARG A 120 5.42 10.00 -9.38
CA ARG A 120 6.42 10.67 -8.54
C ARG A 120 5.72 11.50 -7.48
N GLU A 121 5.91 11.13 -6.21
CA GLU A 121 5.35 11.85 -5.05
C GLU A 121 6.40 12.82 -4.49
N THR A 122 6.03 14.10 -4.39
CA THR A 122 6.89 15.09 -3.72
C THR A 122 6.87 14.88 -2.21
N VAL A 123 8.05 14.55 -1.65
CA VAL A 123 8.20 14.30 -0.20
C VAL A 123 8.81 15.51 0.49
N PRO A 124 8.02 16.30 1.26
CA PRO A 124 8.53 17.42 2.04
C PRO A 124 9.55 16.98 3.09
N ALA A 125 10.50 17.85 3.43
CA ALA A 125 11.58 17.55 4.40
C ALA A 125 11.06 17.01 5.75
N ARG A 126 9.91 17.52 6.23
CA ARG A 126 9.28 17.06 7.48
C ARG A 126 8.89 15.57 7.47
N ARG A 127 8.62 14.99 6.29
CA ARG A 127 8.21 13.57 6.19
C ARG A 127 9.38 12.58 6.36
N VAL A 128 10.63 13.07 6.42
CA VAL A 128 11.82 12.27 6.72
C VAL A 128 12.34 12.47 8.16
N GLU A 129 11.67 13.29 8.95
CA GLU A 129 11.96 13.42 10.38
C GLU A 129 11.57 12.14 11.13
N GLN A 130 12.40 11.77 12.13
CA GLN A 130 12.21 10.51 12.85
C GLN A 130 10.82 10.38 13.51
N ASP A 131 10.34 11.48 14.08
CA ASP A 131 9.03 11.48 14.76
C ASP A 131 7.89 11.29 13.78
N TRP A 132 7.97 11.90 12.59
CA TRP A 132 6.98 11.68 11.53
C TRP A 132 7.00 10.23 11.04
N ILE A 133 8.19 9.65 10.80
CA ILE A 133 8.34 8.27 10.35
C ILE A 133 7.80 7.29 11.39
N ARG A 134 8.08 7.51 12.67
CA ARG A 134 7.54 6.70 13.78
C ARG A 134 6.02 6.78 13.84
N ALA A 135 5.46 7.99 13.80
CA ALA A 135 4.02 8.21 13.80
C ALA A 135 3.33 7.56 12.58
N ARG A 136 3.93 7.70 11.38
CA ARG A 136 3.42 7.07 10.16
C ARG A 136 3.48 5.56 10.24
N SER A 137 4.57 4.99 10.72
CA SER A 137 4.74 3.54 10.88
C SER A 137 3.73 2.96 11.88
N LEU A 138 3.52 3.63 13.02
CA LEU A 138 2.52 3.23 14.01
C LEU A 138 1.11 3.29 13.41
N ARG A 139 0.76 4.38 12.72
CA ARG A 139 -0.53 4.53 12.05
C ARG A 139 -0.76 3.41 11.02
N ASN A 140 0.23 3.09 10.19
CA ASN A 140 0.14 2.01 9.21
C ASN A 140 -0.10 0.65 9.89
N GLY A 141 0.51 0.39 11.04
CA GLY A 141 0.27 -0.80 11.86
C GLY A 141 -1.16 -0.87 12.39
N VAL A 142 -1.68 0.24 12.91
CA VAL A 142 -3.07 0.34 13.39
C VAL A 142 -4.05 0.09 12.25
N ILE A 143 -3.89 0.77 11.10
CA ILE A 143 -4.72 0.60 9.90
C ILE A 143 -4.72 -0.87 9.46
N SER A 144 -3.54 -1.48 9.33
CA SER A 144 -3.39 -2.89 8.94
C SER A 144 -4.15 -3.84 9.88
N THR A 145 -4.08 -3.57 11.19
CA THR A 145 -4.79 -4.36 12.21
C THR A 145 -6.30 -4.20 12.10
N LEU A 146 -6.79 -2.97 11.90
CA LEU A 146 -8.22 -2.69 11.76
C LEU A 146 -8.80 -3.33 10.48
N VAL A 147 -8.11 -3.20 9.36
CA VAL A 147 -8.51 -3.84 8.09
C VAL A 147 -8.53 -5.37 8.24
N GLU A 148 -7.51 -5.95 8.87
CA GLU A 148 -7.48 -7.40 9.14
C GLU A 148 -8.61 -7.85 10.06
N LYS A 149 -8.92 -7.07 11.11
CA LYS A 149 -10.05 -7.33 12.02
C LYS A 149 -11.38 -7.29 11.26
N LYS A 150 -11.58 -6.26 10.43
CA LYS A 150 -12.78 -6.12 9.61
C LYS A 150 -12.93 -7.26 8.61
N LYS A 151 -11.83 -7.64 7.94
CA LYS A 151 -11.77 -8.79 7.01
C LYS A 151 -12.21 -10.10 7.66
N ARG A 152 -11.92 -10.29 8.96
CA ARG A 152 -12.26 -11.51 9.71
C ARG A 152 -13.58 -11.40 10.49
N ALA A 153 -14.31 -10.29 10.35
CA ALA A 153 -15.59 -10.13 11.04
C ALA A 153 -16.54 -11.29 10.69
N GLY A 154 -17.21 -11.81 11.71
CA GLY A 154 -18.09 -12.97 11.56
C GLY A 154 -17.39 -14.35 11.56
N THR A 155 -16.04 -14.41 11.54
CA THR A 155 -15.35 -15.70 11.67
C THR A 155 -15.10 -16.07 13.13
N PRO A 156 -15.14 -17.37 13.51
CA PRO A 156 -14.85 -17.81 14.87
C PRO A 156 -13.44 -17.37 15.29
N PHE A 157 -13.31 -16.85 16.52
CA PHE A 157 -12.03 -16.42 17.11
C PHE A 157 -11.30 -15.31 16.33
N ALA A 158 -12.03 -14.47 15.59
CA ALA A 158 -11.45 -13.38 14.78
C ALA A 158 -10.47 -12.52 15.59
N GLY A 159 -10.85 -12.09 16.80
CA GLY A 159 -10.00 -11.31 17.70
C GLY A 159 -8.71 -12.04 18.11
N ALA A 160 -8.82 -13.29 18.51
CA ALA A 160 -7.67 -14.11 18.90
C ALA A 160 -6.70 -14.31 17.73
N LYS A 161 -7.21 -14.58 16.51
CA LYS A 161 -6.39 -14.73 15.31
C LYS A 161 -5.63 -13.44 14.94
N VAL A 162 -6.28 -12.27 15.08
CA VAL A 162 -5.62 -10.97 14.84
C VAL A 162 -4.57 -10.71 15.91
N PHE A 163 -4.87 -10.98 17.17
CA PHE A 163 -3.93 -10.83 18.28
C PHE A 163 -2.68 -11.72 18.10
N LEU A 164 -2.86 -13.02 17.84
CA LEU A 164 -1.77 -13.95 17.60
C LEU A 164 -0.91 -13.55 16.40
N LYS A 165 -1.53 -13.08 15.30
CA LYS A 165 -0.79 -12.55 14.15
C LYS A 165 0.04 -11.32 14.53
N SER A 166 -0.52 -10.40 15.30
CA SER A 166 0.19 -9.20 15.77
C SER A 166 1.36 -9.57 16.67
N LEU A 167 1.17 -10.53 17.57
CA LEU A 167 2.22 -11.04 18.44
C LEU A 167 3.35 -11.73 17.65
N ALA A 168 3.00 -12.55 16.66
CA ALA A 168 3.99 -13.19 15.78
C ALA A 168 4.79 -12.16 14.98
N LEU A 169 4.14 -11.11 14.47
CA LEU A 169 4.82 -10.01 13.79
C LEU A 169 5.77 -9.28 14.72
N LEU A 170 5.37 -9.01 15.96
CA LEU A 170 6.21 -8.37 16.98
C LEU A 170 7.43 -9.25 17.31
N ALA A 171 7.23 -10.54 17.51
CA ALA A 171 8.32 -11.50 17.77
C ALA A 171 9.31 -11.62 16.59
N ALA A 172 8.83 -11.38 15.36
CA ALA A 172 9.67 -11.39 14.15
C ALA A 172 10.50 -10.09 13.95
N VAL A 173 10.23 -9.01 14.71
CA VAL A 173 10.92 -7.71 14.55
C VAL A 173 12.43 -7.83 14.69
N PRO A 174 13.01 -8.51 15.72
CA PRO A 174 14.46 -8.63 15.86
C PRO A 174 15.12 -9.35 14.67
N LEU A 175 14.50 -10.46 14.21
CA LEU A 175 15.00 -11.22 13.07
C LEU A 175 14.97 -10.41 11.77
N ARG A 176 13.92 -9.64 11.56
CA ARG A 176 13.80 -8.72 10.40
C ARG A 176 14.81 -7.59 10.48
N GLY A 177 15.07 -7.04 11.67
CA GLY A 177 16.10 -6.04 11.90
C GLY A 177 17.49 -6.57 11.57
N LEU A 178 17.85 -7.76 12.06
CA LEU A 178 19.13 -8.41 11.77
C LEU A 178 19.31 -8.74 10.29
N ALA A 179 18.26 -9.26 9.63
CA ALA A 179 18.30 -9.55 8.19
C ALA A 179 18.46 -8.26 7.36
N ARG A 180 17.89 -7.17 7.82
CA ARG A 180 18.03 -5.85 7.16
C ARG A 180 19.44 -5.29 7.36
N LEU A 181 19.96 -5.33 8.59
CA LEU A 181 21.33 -4.94 8.90
C LEU A 181 22.34 -5.68 8.03
N ALA A 182 22.18 -7.00 7.88
CA ALA A 182 23.04 -7.82 7.03
C ALA A 182 22.99 -7.44 5.53
N LYS A 183 21.82 -6.93 5.05
CA LYS A 183 21.64 -6.52 3.64
C LYS A 183 22.05 -5.09 3.34
N THR A 184 21.89 -4.17 4.29
CA THR A 184 22.04 -2.72 4.04
C THR A 184 23.15 -2.08 4.87
N GLY A 185 23.74 -2.79 5.82
CA GLY A 185 24.71 -2.25 6.78
C GLY A 185 24.10 -1.23 7.76
N SER A 186 22.77 -1.08 7.80
CA SER A 186 22.07 -0.10 8.64
C SER A 186 20.79 -0.66 9.24
N LEU A 187 20.48 -0.27 10.47
CA LEU A 187 19.21 -0.56 11.18
C LEU A 187 18.12 0.52 10.93
N SER A 188 18.46 1.55 10.16
CA SER A 188 17.55 2.65 9.83
C SER A 188 16.55 2.26 8.74
#